data_48b8e5cc1d3456b4cf6393ebf9209260
#
_entry.id   48b8e5cc1d3456b4cf6393ebf9209260
#
_cell.length_a   1.000
_cell.length_b   1.000
_cell.length_c   1.000
_cell.angle_alpha   90.00
_cell.angle_beta   90.00
_cell.angle_gamma   90.00
#
_symmetry.space_group_name_H-M   'P 1'
#
loop_
_entity.id
_entity.type
_entity.pdbx_description
1 polymer ?
#
loop_
_entity_poly.entity_id
_entity_poly.type
_entity_poly.pdbx_seq_one_letter_code
_entity_poly.pdbx_strand_id
1 'polypeptide(L)'
;RTSMRNQLPCVVTAVTAVAHGPMVAVDLRTPCGQALASLVTRESADLLGLAPGLGVLALCKATAVAVGPTVEGTTAQAQPGTGCTLQGVVADVSPGLGAQEVALTLPSGHLWVGFAPQTEGLVVGRAASGRFAPSAVVMGLAS
;
A
#
# COMPACT_ATOMS: atom_id res chain seq x y z
N ARG A 1 0.97 -20.29 -1.76
CA ARG A 1 1.63 -19.43 -0.78
C ARG A 1 2.38 -18.32 -1.49
N THR A 2 2.24 -17.12 -1.03
CA THR A 2 2.85 -15.95 -1.64
C THR A 2 3.93 -15.36 -0.73
N SER A 3 4.96 -14.76 -1.35
CA SER A 3 5.94 -13.94 -0.63
C SER A 3 5.40 -12.54 -0.33
N MET A 4 4.25 -12.20 -0.84
CA MET A 4 3.60 -10.91 -0.58
C MET A 4 2.89 -10.95 0.76
N ARG A 5 3.50 -10.34 1.77
CA ARG A 5 2.93 -10.34 3.12
C ARG A 5 1.75 -9.39 3.26
N ASN A 6 1.74 -8.32 2.48
CA ASN A 6 0.66 -7.35 2.53
C ASN A 6 -0.39 -7.71 1.49
N GLN A 7 -1.60 -7.97 1.95
CA GLN A 7 -2.74 -8.31 1.12
C GLN A 7 -3.92 -7.49 1.65
N LEU A 8 -4.40 -6.58 0.83
CA LEU A 8 -5.41 -5.62 1.27
C LEU A 8 -6.55 -5.60 0.25
N PRO A 9 -7.79 -5.98 0.66
CA PRO A 9 -8.94 -5.85 -0.23
C PRO A 9 -9.17 -4.38 -0.55
N CYS A 10 -9.37 -4.09 -1.82
CA CYS A 10 -9.59 -2.73 -2.29
C CYS A 10 -10.63 -2.73 -3.40
N VAL A 11 -11.12 -1.55 -3.73
CA VAL A 11 -12.02 -1.35 -4.86
C VAL A 11 -11.35 -0.37 -5.82
N VAL A 12 -11.35 -0.70 -7.09
CA VAL A 12 -10.84 0.19 -8.13
C VAL A 12 -11.76 1.39 -8.24
N THR A 13 -11.19 2.59 -8.21
CA THR A 13 -11.96 3.82 -8.36
C THR A 13 -11.71 4.51 -9.70
N ALA A 14 -10.53 4.35 -10.27
CA ALA A 14 -10.20 4.94 -11.56
C ALA A 14 -9.08 4.15 -12.24
N VAL A 15 -9.12 4.14 -13.56
CA VAL A 15 -8.04 3.56 -14.38
C VAL A 15 -7.66 4.64 -15.39
N THR A 16 -6.42 5.11 -15.33
CA THR A 16 -5.98 6.26 -16.10
C THR A 16 -4.71 5.94 -16.86
N ALA A 17 -4.70 6.19 -18.16
CA ALA A 17 -3.50 6.01 -18.96
C ALA A 17 -2.42 7.00 -18.53
N VAL A 18 -1.20 6.52 -18.36
CA VAL A 18 -0.06 7.39 -18.11
C VAL A 18 0.47 7.89 -19.45
N ALA A 19 0.69 9.19 -19.54
CA ALA A 19 1.12 9.80 -20.79
C ALA A 19 2.39 9.15 -21.34
N HIS A 20 2.40 8.92 -22.65
CA HIS A 20 3.57 8.45 -23.41
C HIS A 20 4.07 7.06 -23.02
N GLY A 21 3.18 6.11 -22.77
CA GLY A 21 3.68 4.78 -22.50
C GLY A 21 2.61 3.73 -22.34
N PRO A 22 3.02 2.49 -22.14
CA PRO A 22 2.10 1.36 -22.01
C PRO A 22 1.54 1.21 -20.59
N MET A 23 1.87 2.13 -19.69
CA MET A 23 1.48 2.02 -18.28
C MET A 23 0.14 2.67 -18.01
N VAL A 24 -0.56 2.13 -17.04
CA VAL A 24 -1.83 2.67 -16.53
C VAL A 24 -1.72 2.83 -15.02
N ALA A 25 -2.24 3.93 -14.51
CA ALA A 25 -2.38 4.14 -13.08
C ALA A 25 -3.77 3.66 -12.66
N VAL A 26 -3.81 2.82 -11.65
CA VAL A 26 -5.06 2.29 -11.11
C VAL A 26 -5.23 2.82 -9.71
N ASP A 27 -6.23 3.66 -9.50
CA ASP A 27 -6.52 4.19 -8.19
C ASP A 27 -7.41 3.22 -7.43
N LEU A 28 -7.07 3.00 -6.17
CA LEU A 28 -7.72 2.03 -5.29
C LEU A 28 -8.17 2.69 -4.01
N ARG A 29 -9.22 2.15 -3.43
CA ARG A 29 -9.69 2.54 -2.09
C ARG A 29 -9.78 1.32 -1.19
N THR A 30 -9.27 1.49 0.03
CA THR A 30 -9.41 0.47 1.08
C THR A 30 -10.83 0.50 1.64
N PRO A 31 -11.25 -0.53 2.41
CA PRO A 31 -12.57 -0.52 3.03
C PRO A 31 -12.84 0.67 3.93
N CYS A 32 -11.81 1.24 4.54
CA CYS A 32 -11.95 2.42 5.39
C CYS A 32 -11.76 3.73 4.66
N GLY A 33 -11.61 3.71 3.33
CA GLY A 33 -11.56 4.91 2.51
C GLY A 33 -10.20 5.50 2.26
N GLN A 34 -9.13 4.86 2.69
CA GLN A 34 -7.78 5.32 2.36
C GLN A 34 -7.48 5.04 0.89
N ALA A 35 -6.72 5.93 0.27
CA ALA A 35 -6.38 5.84 -1.14
C ALA A 35 -5.00 5.25 -1.34
N LEU A 36 -4.86 4.38 -2.31
CA LEU A 36 -3.57 3.95 -2.82
C LEU A 36 -3.68 3.76 -4.33
N ALA A 37 -2.56 3.52 -4.99
CA ALA A 37 -2.53 3.36 -6.42
C ALA A 37 -1.57 2.26 -6.81
N SER A 38 -1.81 1.66 -7.97
CA SER A 38 -0.92 0.69 -8.58
C SER A 38 -0.58 1.16 -9.98
N LEU A 39 0.66 0.91 -10.40
CA LEU A 39 1.11 1.20 -11.75
C LEU A 39 1.30 -0.14 -12.47
N VAL A 40 0.52 -0.38 -13.51
CA VAL A 40 0.55 -1.64 -14.25
C VAL A 40 0.62 -1.38 -15.75
N THR A 41 0.91 -2.42 -16.50
CA THR A 41 0.84 -2.29 -17.96
C THR A 41 -0.62 -2.31 -18.40
N ARG A 42 -0.89 -1.68 -19.55
CA ARG A 42 -2.23 -1.72 -20.12
C ARG A 42 -2.66 -3.15 -20.40
N GLU A 43 -1.74 -4.00 -20.83
CA GLU A 43 -2.04 -5.41 -21.07
C GLU A 43 -2.52 -6.10 -19.79
N SER A 44 -1.83 -5.88 -18.67
CA SER A 44 -2.25 -6.45 -17.39
C SER A 44 -3.61 -5.92 -16.95
N ALA A 45 -3.86 -4.62 -17.15
CA ALA A 45 -5.14 -4.03 -16.79
C ALA A 45 -6.28 -4.66 -17.61
N ASP A 46 -6.03 -4.88 -18.90
CA ASP A 46 -7.03 -5.50 -19.78
C ASP A 46 -7.29 -6.96 -19.40
N LEU A 47 -6.21 -7.70 -19.11
CA LEU A 47 -6.32 -9.12 -18.73
C LEU A 47 -7.10 -9.29 -17.43
N LEU A 48 -6.93 -8.39 -16.48
CA LEU A 48 -7.63 -8.43 -15.20
C LEU A 48 -9.02 -7.80 -15.27
N GLY A 49 -9.33 -7.12 -16.35
CA GLY A 49 -10.62 -6.45 -16.50
C GLY A 49 -10.78 -5.29 -15.54
N LEU A 50 -9.70 -4.57 -15.25
CA LEU A 50 -9.74 -3.48 -14.25
C LEU A 50 -10.65 -2.35 -14.71
N ALA A 51 -11.60 -2.01 -13.85
CA ALA A 51 -12.56 -0.95 -14.11
C ALA A 51 -13.10 -0.44 -12.78
N PRO A 52 -13.58 0.81 -12.72
CA PRO A 52 -14.16 1.32 -11.48
C PRO A 52 -15.26 0.40 -10.95
N GLY A 53 -15.21 0.13 -9.64
CA GLY A 53 -16.14 -0.73 -8.96
C GLY A 53 -15.68 -2.18 -8.78
N LEU A 54 -14.61 -2.57 -9.47
CA LEU A 54 -14.09 -3.93 -9.35
C LEU A 54 -13.35 -4.12 -8.02
N GLY A 55 -13.67 -5.21 -7.30
CA GLY A 55 -12.93 -5.60 -6.11
C GLY A 55 -11.65 -6.31 -6.50
N VAL A 56 -10.55 -5.90 -5.90
CA VAL A 56 -9.22 -6.49 -6.13
C VAL A 56 -8.53 -6.70 -4.80
N LEU A 57 -7.48 -7.51 -4.83
CA LEU A 57 -6.60 -7.69 -3.69
C LEU A 57 -5.29 -6.98 -4.02
N ALA A 58 -4.97 -5.94 -3.24
CA ALA A 58 -3.71 -5.22 -3.39
C ALA A 58 -2.62 -5.97 -2.65
N LEU A 59 -1.56 -6.32 -3.35
CA LEU A 59 -0.46 -7.13 -2.82
C LEU A 59 0.82 -6.30 -2.85
N CYS A 60 1.58 -6.34 -1.75
CA CYS A 60 2.84 -5.60 -1.67
C CYS A 60 3.81 -6.33 -0.76
N LYS A 61 5.07 -6.38 -1.16
CA LYS A 61 6.10 -6.96 -0.29
C LYS A 61 6.40 -6.03 0.87
N ALA A 62 6.58 -6.60 2.06
CA ALA A 62 6.93 -5.80 3.24
C ALA A 62 8.22 -5.02 3.03
N THR A 63 9.18 -5.57 2.28
CA THR A 63 10.44 -4.89 2.00
C THR A 63 10.28 -3.65 1.12
N ALA A 64 9.13 -3.49 0.47
CA ALA A 64 8.85 -2.32 -0.35
C ALA A 64 8.17 -1.20 0.44
N VAL A 65 7.82 -1.44 1.71
CA VAL A 65 7.10 -0.48 2.54
C VAL A 65 8.04 0.11 3.58
N ALA A 66 8.17 1.43 3.56
CA ALA A 66 8.96 2.17 4.55
C ALA A 66 8.01 2.72 5.60
N VAL A 67 8.21 2.33 6.86
CA VAL A 67 7.37 2.77 7.97
C VAL A 67 8.06 3.88 8.74
N GLY A 68 7.30 4.91 9.08
CA GLY A 68 7.77 6.02 9.90
C GLY A 68 6.64 6.63 10.68
N PRO A 69 6.96 7.58 11.58
CA PRO A 69 5.93 8.26 12.34
C PRO A 69 5.02 9.06 11.42
N THR A 70 3.74 9.12 11.77
CA THR A 70 2.78 9.94 11.02
C THR A 70 3.08 11.41 11.28
N VAL A 71 3.23 12.17 10.21
CA VAL A 71 3.43 13.61 10.30
C VAL A 71 2.06 14.26 10.44
N GLU A 72 1.92 15.17 11.42
CA GLU A 72 0.66 15.86 11.64
C GLU A 72 0.24 16.62 10.39
N GLY A 73 -1.04 16.53 10.05
CA GLY A 73 -1.58 17.14 8.86
C GLY A 73 -1.47 16.28 7.60
N THR A 74 -0.79 15.16 7.68
CA THR A 74 -0.67 14.23 6.56
C THR A 74 -1.88 13.30 6.51
N THR A 75 -2.47 13.14 5.34
CA THR A 75 -3.55 12.19 5.13
C THR A 75 -3.09 11.08 4.20
N ALA A 76 -3.80 9.95 4.21
CA ALA A 76 -3.51 8.86 3.29
C ALA A 76 -3.70 9.37 1.87
N GLN A 77 -2.66 9.25 1.05
CA GLN A 77 -2.65 9.79 -0.30
C GLN A 77 -2.07 8.79 -1.28
N ALA A 78 -2.54 8.90 -2.52
CA ALA A 78 -1.99 8.16 -3.63
C ALA A 78 -1.86 9.09 -4.81
N GLN A 79 -0.62 9.28 -5.29
CA GLN A 79 -0.35 10.11 -6.45
C GLN A 79 0.54 9.32 -7.40
N PRO A 80 0.19 9.25 -8.69
CA PRO A 80 0.89 8.38 -9.64
C PRO A 80 2.40 8.55 -9.72
N GLY A 81 2.93 9.68 -9.42
CA GLY A 81 4.38 9.91 -9.51
C GLY A 81 5.09 10.03 -8.18
N THR A 82 4.37 10.07 -7.07
CA THR A 82 4.96 10.45 -5.78
C THR A 82 4.82 9.40 -4.69
N GLY A 83 4.06 8.35 -4.92
CA GLY A 83 3.95 7.26 -3.98
C GLY A 83 2.63 7.19 -3.25
N CYS A 84 2.51 6.16 -2.44
CA CYS A 84 1.33 5.89 -1.62
C CYS A 84 1.69 5.96 -0.15
N THR A 85 0.74 6.41 0.67
CA THR A 85 0.89 6.44 2.12
C THR A 85 -0.37 5.87 2.75
N LEU A 86 -0.22 4.83 3.55
CA LEU A 86 -1.31 4.30 4.37
C LEU A 86 -1.01 4.60 5.82
N GLN A 87 -2.01 5.08 6.53
CA GLN A 87 -1.88 5.45 7.95
C GLN A 87 -2.53 4.39 8.82
N GLY A 88 -1.88 4.09 9.92
CA GLY A 88 -2.38 3.12 10.89
C GLY A 88 -1.79 3.33 12.26
N VAL A 89 -1.89 2.30 13.08
CA VAL A 89 -1.36 2.29 14.44
C VAL A 89 -0.40 1.12 14.55
N VAL A 90 0.75 1.35 15.17
CA VAL A 90 1.75 0.29 15.35
C VAL A 90 1.17 -0.82 16.20
N ALA A 91 1.11 -2.02 15.64
CA ALA A 91 0.61 -3.22 16.32
C ALA A 91 1.73 -4.08 16.86
N ASP A 92 2.89 -4.08 16.19
CA ASP A 92 4.03 -4.89 16.60
C ASP A 92 5.31 -4.34 16.00
N VAL A 93 6.40 -4.49 16.72
CA VAL A 93 7.73 -4.08 16.28
C VAL A 93 8.69 -5.23 16.57
N SER A 94 9.33 -5.75 15.53
CA SER A 94 10.29 -6.85 15.67
C SER A 94 11.66 -6.37 15.24
N PRO A 95 12.67 -6.44 16.10
CA PRO A 95 14.02 -6.02 15.71
C PRO A 95 14.62 -6.96 14.68
N GLY A 96 15.50 -6.40 13.84
CA GLY A 96 16.22 -7.16 12.84
C GLY A 96 17.60 -6.58 12.64
N LEU A 97 18.34 -7.11 11.67
CA LEU A 97 19.67 -6.63 11.36
C LEU A 97 19.56 -5.38 10.47
N GLY A 98 19.92 -4.23 11.04
CA GLY A 98 19.92 -2.96 10.30
C GLY A 98 18.57 -2.26 10.18
N ALA A 99 17.48 -2.99 10.40
CA ALA A 99 16.14 -2.43 10.32
C ALA A 99 15.21 -3.23 11.21
N GLN A 100 14.12 -2.60 11.64
CA GLN A 100 13.08 -3.26 12.41
C GLN A 100 11.84 -3.48 11.53
N GLU A 101 11.20 -4.62 11.70
CA GLU A 101 9.95 -4.92 11.02
C GLU A 101 8.80 -4.35 11.83
N VAL A 102 7.91 -3.63 11.19
CA VAL A 102 6.80 -2.96 11.86
C VAL A 102 5.49 -3.37 11.21
N ALA A 103 4.55 -3.85 12.03
CA ALA A 103 3.21 -4.15 11.58
C ALA A 103 2.29 -3.03 12.02
N LEU A 104 1.53 -2.49 11.07
CA LEU A 104 0.52 -1.46 11.32
C LEU A 104 -0.85 -2.08 11.24
N THR A 105 -1.75 -1.70 12.15
CA THR A 105 -3.17 -1.99 12.01
C THR A 105 -3.81 -0.80 11.35
N LEU A 106 -4.39 -1.04 10.17
CA LEU A 106 -5.12 -0.01 9.44
C LEU A 106 -6.51 0.17 10.05
N PRO A 107 -7.18 1.33 9.82
CA PRO A 107 -8.54 1.52 10.34
C PRO A 107 -9.53 0.43 9.92
N SER A 108 -9.28 -0.24 8.81
CA SER A 108 -10.11 -1.36 8.35
C SER A 108 -9.88 -2.65 9.15
N GLY A 109 -8.89 -2.67 10.05
CA GLY A 109 -8.53 -3.86 10.82
C GLY A 109 -7.47 -4.73 10.17
N HIS A 110 -7.11 -4.46 8.91
CA HIS A 110 -6.10 -5.22 8.21
C HIS A 110 -4.70 -4.80 8.66
N LEU A 111 -3.76 -5.72 8.58
CA LEU A 111 -2.36 -5.43 8.88
C LEU A 111 -1.62 -5.00 7.62
N TRP A 112 -0.71 -4.06 7.80
CA TRP A 112 0.19 -3.60 6.75
C TRP A 112 1.59 -3.57 7.30
N VAL A 113 2.49 -4.35 6.73
CA VAL A 113 3.82 -4.60 7.28
C VAL A 113 4.88 -3.93 6.43
N GLY A 114 5.83 -3.31 7.09
CA GLY A 114 6.99 -2.70 6.43
C GLY A 114 8.19 -2.68 7.34
N PHE A 115 9.19 -1.91 6.97
CA PHE A 115 10.43 -1.82 7.71
C PHE A 115 10.76 -0.37 8.02
N ALA A 116 11.41 -0.17 9.17
CA ALA A 116 11.87 1.15 9.59
C ALA A 116 13.33 1.04 10.06
N PRO A 117 14.10 2.15 10.00
CA PRO A 117 15.44 2.14 10.59
C PRO A 117 15.36 1.81 12.06
N GLN A 118 16.38 1.15 12.59
CA GLN A 118 16.44 0.83 14.02
C GLN A 118 16.46 2.06 14.92
N THR A 119 16.86 3.20 14.35
CA THR A 119 16.92 4.46 15.07
C THR A 119 15.55 5.12 15.25
N GLU A 120 14.52 4.65 14.53
CA GLU A 120 13.16 5.17 14.70
C GLU A 120 12.57 4.64 15.99
N GLY A 121 12.04 5.54 16.81
CA GLY A 121 11.44 5.19 18.09
C GLY A 121 9.96 4.80 17.96
N LEU A 122 9.67 3.83 17.12
CA LEU A 122 8.30 3.37 16.92
C LEU A 122 7.87 2.47 18.07
N VAL A 123 6.70 2.76 18.63
CA VAL A 123 6.15 2.09 19.80
C VAL A 123 4.74 1.63 19.51
N VAL A 124 4.42 0.42 19.97
CA VAL A 124 3.06 -0.14 19.85
C VAL A 124 2.03 0.86 20.41
N GLY A 125 0.95 1.06 19.66
CA GLY A 125 -0.11 1.99 20.02
C GLY A 125 0.03 3.39 19.43
N ARG A 126 1.17 3.70 18.83
CA ARG A 126 1.41 5.02 18.24
C ARG A 126 0.99 5.03 16.77
N ALA A 127 0.56 6.21 16.32
CA ALA A 127 0.22 6.41 14.92
C ALA A 127 1.49 6.36 14.07
N ALA A 128 1.41 5.67 12.94
CA ALA A 128 2.54 5.57 12.01
C ALA A 128 2.00 5.41 10.60
N SER A 129 2.87 5.65 9.62
CA SER A 129 2.52 5.58 8.21
C SER A 129 3.45 4.62 7.49
N GLY A 130 2.90 3.87 6.54
CA GLY A 130 3.68 3.05 5.62
C GLY A 130 3.67 3.69 4.24
N ARG A 131 4.84 3.89 3.66
CA ARG A 131 5.00 4.52 2.34
C ARG A 131 5.56 3.52 1.37
N PHE A 132 5.04 3.52 0.16
CA PHE A 132 5.47 2.60 -0.89
C PHE A 132 5.16 3.19 -2.27
N ALA A 133 5.88 2.72 -3.28
CA ALA A 133 5.66 3.18 -4.64
C ALA A 133 4.47 2.46 -5.27
N PRO A 134 3.70 3.13 -6.14
CA PRO A 134 2.62 2.47 -6.87
C PRO A 134 3.11 1.28 -7.70
N SER A 135 4.36 1.33 -8.19
CA SER A 135 4.94 0.22 -8.96
C SER A 135 5.20 -1.01 -8.11
N ALA A 136 5.20 -0.88 -6.77
CA ALA A 136 5.39 -2.01 -5.87
C ALA A 136 4.06 -2.75 -5.57
N VAL A 137 2.94 -2.21 -6.01
CA VAL A 137 1.62 -2.79 -5.75
C VAL A 137 1.23 -3.69 -6.90
N VAL A 138 0.99 -4.96 -6.60
CA VAL A 138 0.50 -5.96 -7.56
C VAL A 138 -0.95 -6.23 -7.22
N MET A 139 -1.78 -6.40 -8.23
CA MET A 139 -3.20 -6.67 -7.99
C MET A 139 -3.54 -8.10 -8.37
N GLY A 140 -4.33 -8.75 -7.50
CA GLY A 140 -5.00 -10.00 -7.79
C GLY A 140 -6.49 -9.77 -7.80
N LEU A 141 -7.22 -10.68 -8.40
CA LEU A 141 -8.68 -10.60 -8.36
C LEU A 141 -9.16 -11.07 -6.99
N ALA A 142 -10.12 -10.35 -6.43
CA ALA A 142 -10.77 -10.77 -5.20
C ALA A 142 -11.68 -11.97 -5.51
N SER A 143 -11.58 -12.98 -4.69
CA SER A 143 -12.40 -14.18 -4.87
C SER A 143 -13.63 -14.18 -3.96
#